data_53a9e6b33bc09fc6fe34330a75df2382
#
_entry.id   53a9e6b33bc09fc6fe34330a75df2382
#
_cell.length_a   1.000
_cell.length_b   1.000
_cell.length_c   1.000
_cell.angle_alpha   90.00
_cell.angle_beta   90.00
_cell.angle_gamma   90.00
#
_symmetry.space_group_name_H-M   'P 1'
#
loop_
_entity.id
_entity.type
_entity.pdbx_description
1 polymer ?
#
loop_
_entity_poly.entity_id
_entity_poly.type
_entity_poly.pdbx_seq_one_letter_code
_entity_poly.pdbx_strand_id
1 'polypeptide(L)'
;MLGRTASSLYWMSRYVERAENMARLLEVGYRISLMPGAVEGHRDEWRSTLTSADCALAFDLKHPEPNSARVIDFLLFDESNPSSVKACLRTARNNGRAVRTALTRDVWETINATWNQLAQVKPASITAERLPEFLEWIRQRTMAFRGALLGTMLRNDTYYFSQLGNFIERADNTARILDVKYFILLPRPGDVGSELDMQQWAQILRSVSAHRAYRWFYRDSRYRPWLVSEFLILKEEMPRSLVFSAYWVNMALEGLANLYGKKYECHELAQETYSNLKSASMEQIFQSGLHEFLQDFMASNNKLSRVIGSTYNFP
;
A
#
# COMPACT_ATOMS: atom_id res chain seq x y z
N MET A 1 5.22 -26.91 -1.85
CA MET A 1 5.13 -26.17 -3.14
C MET A 1 6.51 -25.89 -3.70
N LEU A 2 6.68 -25.76 -5.01
CA LEU A 2 7.94 -25.32 -5.62
C LEU A 2 8.19 -23.84 -5.37
N GLY A 3 9.45 -23.44 -5.06
CA GLY A 3 9.79 -22.05 -4.76
C GLY A 3 9.38 -21.05 -5.85
N ARG A 4 9.51 -21.39 -7.13
CA ARG A 4 9.05 -20.58 -8.26
C ARG A 4 7.53 -20.35 -8.24
N THR A 5 6.73 -21.34 -7.85
CA THR A 5 5.28 -21.20 -7.75
C THR A 5 4.91 -20.32 -6.56
N ALA A 6 5.53 -20.54 -5.41
CA ALA A 6 5.36 -19.70 -4.21
C ALA A 6 5.71 -18.24 -4.49
N SER A 7 6.86 -18.00 -5.14
CA SER A 7 7.29 -16.67 -5.58
C SER A 7 6.26 -15.98 -6.48
N SER A 8 5.78 -16.69 -7.51
CA SER A 8 4.81 -16.10 -8.45
C SER A 8 3.49 -15.73 -7.76
N LEU A 9 2.98 -16.54 -6.82
CA LEU A 9 1.77 -16.23 -6.05
C LEU A 9 1.97 -15.02 -5.12
N TYR A 10 3.10 -15.00 -4.42
CA TYR A 10 3.47 -13.91 -3.54
C TYR A 10 3.60 -12.59 -4.31
N TRP A 11 4.39 -12.57 -5.38
CA TRP A 11 4.60 -11.36 -6.17
C TRP A 11 3.37 -10.93 -6.96
N MET A 12 2.53 -11.86 -7.45
CA MET A 12 1.25 -11.52 -8.06
C MET A 12 0.41 -10.66 -7.12
N SER A 13 0.23 -11.11 -5.89
CA SER A 13 -0.59 -10.38 -4.90
C SER A 13 0.08 -9.09 -4.44
N ARG A 14 1.42 -9.06 -4.29
CA ARG A 14 2.16 -7.83 -4.00
C ARG A 14 1.95 -6.77 -5.07
N TYR A 15 2.08 -7.13 -6.34
CA TYR A 15 1.93 -6.16 -7.42
C TYR A 15 0.49 -5.68 -7.60
N VAL A 16 -0.53 -6.50 -7.33
CA VAL A 16 -1.93 -6.03 -7.31
C VAL A 16 -2.14 -5.02 -6.19
N GLU A 17 -1.65 -5.29 -4.97
CA GLU A 17 -1.77 -4.35 -3.84
C GLU A 17 -0.93 -3.09 -4.09
N ARG A 18 0.26 -3.19 -4.70
CA ARG A 18 1.10 -2.04 -5.08
C ARG A 18 0.41 -1.13 -6.10
N ALA A 19 -0.25 -1.69 -7.11
CA ALA A 19 -1.03 -0.91 -8.06
C ALA A 19 -2.14 -0.09 -7.37
N GLU A 20 -2.84 -0.69 -6.41
CA GLU A 20 -3.80 0.05 -5.58
C GLU A 20 -3.13 1.13 -4.76
N ASN A 21 -1.97 0.84 -4.19
CA ASN A 21 -1.23 1.77 -3.34
C ASN A 21 -0.77 3.01 -4.12
N MET A 22 -0.28 2.83 -5.34
CA MET A 22 0.05 3.97 -6.22
C MET A 22 -1.18 4.83 -6.52
N ALA A 23 -2.33 4.21 -6.79
CA ALA A 23 -3.57 4.94 -6.99
C ALA A 23 -3.99 5.73 -5.73
N ARG A 24 -3.81 5.17 -4.54
CA ARG A 24 -4.12 5.84 -3.27
C ARG A 24 -3.17 7.00 -2.95
N LEU A 25 -1.87 6.84 -3.19
CA LEU A 25 -0.88 7.91 -3.02
C LEU A 25 -1.15 9.07 -3.98
N LEU A 26 -1.44 8.76 -5.25
CA LEU A 26 -1.85 9.78 -6.23
C LEU A 26 -3.13 10.50 -5.82
N GLU A 27 -4.11 9.78 -5.25
CA GLU A 27 -5.34 10.40 -4.75
C GLU A 27 -5.06 11.39 -3.62
N VAL A 28 -4.15 11.07 -2.69
CA VAL A 28 -3.72 11.98 -1.62
C VAL A 28 -3.09 13.24 -2.23
N GLY A 29 -2.07 13.07 -3.07
CA GLY A 29 -1.37 14.19 -3.71
C GLY A 29 -2.33 15.09 -4.50
N TYR A 30 -3.20 14.49 -5.31
CA TYR A 30 -4.19 15.22 -6.09
C TYR A 30 -5.18 16.00 -5.20
N ARG A 31 -5.71 15.39 -4.13
CA ARG A 31 -6.66 16.08 -3.24
C ARG A 31 -6.00 17.20 -2.45
N ILE A 32 -4.75 17.03 -2.05
CA ILE A 32 -3.99 18.07 -1.35
C ILE A 32 -3.70 19.23 -2.30
N SER A 33 -3.33 18.96 -3.56
CA SER A 33 -3.07 20.00 -4.56
C SER A 33 -4.30 20.88 -4.91
N LEU A 34 -5.50 20.42 -4.56
CA LEU A 34 -6.76 21.19 -4.73
C LEU A 34 -7.13 22.03 -3.50
N MET A 35 -6.36 22.00 -2.41
CA MET A 35 -6.69 22.75 -1.20
C MET A 35 -6.35 24.23 -1.34
N PRO A 36 -7.18 25.16 -0.79
CA PRO A 36 -6.85 26.57 -0.73
C PRO A 36 -5.55 26.80 0.06
N GLY A 37 -4.67 27.66 -0.43
CA GLY A 37 -3.37 27.94 0.19
C GLY A 37 -2.18 27.14 -0.34
N ALA A 38 -2.44 26.15 -1.21
CA ALA A 38 -1.40 25.39 -1.91
C ALA A 38 -0.68 26.20 -3.02
N VAL A 39 -1.03 27.47 -3.25
CA VAL A 39 -0.61 28.25 -4.44
C VAL A 39 0.89 28.56 -4.49
N GLU A 40 1.58 28.63 -3.35
CA GLU A 40 3.04 28.83 -3.32
C GLU A 40 3.86 27.54 -3.14
N GLY A 41 3.21 26.41 -2.80
CA GLY A 41 3.84 25.13 -2.45
C GLY A 41 3.57 23.95 -3.41
N HIS A 42 2.94 24.16 -4.56
CA HIS A 42 2.54 23.10 -5.50
C HIS A 42 3.68 22.15 -5.94
N ARG A 43 4.93 22.58 -5.85
CA ARG A 43 6.09 21.73 -6.17
C ARG A 43 6.36 20.69 -5.10
N ASP A 44 6.10 21.00 -3.84
CA ASP A 44 6.43 20.15 -2.70
C ASP A 44 5.44 18.97 -2.54
N GLU A 45 4.17 19.14 -2.90
CA GLU A 45 3.14 18.11 -2.77
C GLU A 45 3.33 16.95 -3.75
N TRP A 46 3.62 17.25 -5.01
CA TRP A 46 3.94 16.21 -6.00
C TRP A 46 5.29 15.58 -5.70
N ARG A 47 6.24 16.35 -5.19
CA ARG A 47 7.52 15.84 -4.70
C ARG A 47 7.32 14.91 -3.51
N SER A 48 6.50 15.29 -2.55
CA SER A 48 6.14 14.47 -1.39
C SER A 48 5.47 13.16 -1.81
N THR A 49 4.59 13.21 -2.81
CA THR A 49 3.96 12.02 -3.39
C THR A 49 5.00 11.07 -3.99
N LEU A 50 5.96 11.57 -4.77
CA LEU A 50 7.05 10.78 -5.35
C LEU A 50 7.96 10.18 -4.27
N THR A 51 8.28 10.96 -3.22
CA THR A 51 9.12 10.51 -2.10
C THR A 51 8.42 9.39 -1.34
N SER A 52 7.15 9.54 -1.01
CA SER A 52 6.36 8.51 -0.33
C SER A 52 6.15 7.24 -1.17
N ALA A 53 6.10 7.40 -2.50
CA ALA A 53 6.07 6.28 -3.44
C ALA A 53 7.44 5.59 -3.62
N ASP A 54 8.51 6.11 -2.99
CA ASP A 54 9.89 5.66 -3.19
C ASP A 54 10.34 5.72 -4.66
N CYS A 55 9.87 6.74 -5.36
CA CYS A 55 10.06 6.91 -6.80
C CYS A 55 10.77 8.24 -7.17
N ALA A 56 11.13 9.09 -6.19
CA ALA A 56 11.65 10.43 -6.44
C ALA A 56 12.95 10.41 -7.26
N LEU A 57 13.92 9.58 -6.89
CA LEU A 57 15.18 9.47 -7.61
C LEU A 57 14.99 8.98 -9.06
N ALA A 58 14.15 7.96 -9.25
CA ALA A 58 13.86 7.44 -10.59
C ALA A 58 13.12 8.46 -11.47
N PHE A 59 12.27 9.29 -10.87
CA PHE A 59 11.61 10.39 -11.55
C PHE A 59 12.62 11.47 -11.99
N ASP A 60 13.52 11.90 -11.11
CA ASP A 60 14.50 12.94 -11.36
C ASP A 60 15.48 12.60 -12.49
N LEU A 61 15.77 11.31 -12.69
CA LEU A 61 16.58 10.85 -13.83
C LEU A 61 15.91 11.08 -15.20
N LYS A 62 14.57 11.29 -15.21
CA LYS A 62 13.78 11.44 -16.43
C LYS A 62 13.20 12.83 -16.63
N HIS A 63 12.88 13.49 -15.54
CA HIS A 63 12.12 14.72 -15.57
C HIS A 63 12.82 15.81 -14.74
N PRO A 64 12.94 17.02 -15.25
CA PRO A 64 13.66 18.10 -14.55
C PRO A 64 12.90 18.62 -13.33
N GLU A 65 11.56 18.60 -13.38
CA GLU A 65 10.70 19.10 -12.28
C GLU A 65 9.40 18.30 -12.17
N PRO A 66 8.94 18.03 -10.93
CA PRO A 66 7.66 17.40 -10.69
C PRO A 66 6.52 18.39 -10.96
N ASN A 67 5.65 18.07 -11.89
CA ASN A 67 4.35 18.70 -12.08
C ASN A 67 3.28 17.60 -12.13
N SER A 68 2.02 17.97 -11.98
CA SER A 68 0.90 17.04 -11.91
C SER A 68 0.89 16.06 -13.09
N ALA A 69 1.00 16.55 -14.32
CA ALA A 69 0.90 15.71 -15.52
C ALA A 69 2.04 14.67 -15.58
N ARG A 70 3.29 15.08 -15.32
CA ARG A 70 4.46 14.19 -15.35
C ARG A 70 4.41 13.17 -14.21
N VAL A 71 4.02 13.57 -13.00
CA VAL A 71 3.94 12.66 -11.85
C VAL A 71 2.81 11.66 -12.04
N ILE A 72 1.64 12.08 -12.52
CA ILE A 72 0.51 11.20 -12.84
C ILE A 72 0.92 10.19 -13.91
N ASP A 73 1.53 10.62 -15.02
CA ASP A 73 1.98 9.72 -16.08
C ASP A 73 3.03 8.73 -15.56
N PHE A 74 4.03 9.20 -14.81
CA PHE A 74 5.12 8.38 -14.27
C PHE A 74 4.62 7.31 -13.28
N LEU A 75 3.68 7.64 -12.41
CA LEU A 75 3.15 6.68 -11.42
C LEU A 75 2.04 5.78 -11.98
N LEU A 76 1.33 6.20 -13.03
CA LEU A 76 0.28 5.36 -13.63
C LEU A 76 0.76 4.53 -14.80
N PHE A 77 1.55 5.10 -15.74
CA PHE A 77 1.74 4.51 -17.07
C PHE A 77 3.19 4.25 -17.45
N ASP A 78 4.17 4.91 -16.85
CA ASP A 78 5.57 4.77 -17.24
C ASP A 78 6.07 3.35 -16.96
N GLU A 79 6.38 2.62 -18.02
CA GLU A 79 6.84 1.22 -17.93
C GLU A 79 8.28 1.07 -17.44
N SER A 80 9.06 2.14 -17.43
CA SER A 80 10.38 2.14 -16.82
C SER A 80 10.34 2.29 -15.28
N ASN A 81 9.22 2.76 -14.75
CA ASN A 81 8.94 2.72 -13.32
C ASN A 81 8.30 1.37 -12.96
N PRO A 82 9.04 0.44 -12.31
CA PRO A 82 8.52 -0.88 -11.97
C PRO A 82 7.35 -0.83 -10.98
N SER A 83 7.17 0.30 -10.29
CA SER A 83 6.07 0.55 -9.36
C SER A 83 4.89 1.26 -10.00
N SER A 84 4.95 1.66 -11.29
CA SER A 84 3.78 2.25 -11.94
C SER A 84 2.61 1.26 -11.97
N VAL A 85 1.38 1.78 -11.95
CA VAL A 85 0.16 0.95 -11.99
C VAL A 85 0.18 -0.01 -13.17
N LYS A 86 0.60 0.47 -14.36
CA LYS A 86 0.68 -0.33 -15.57
C LYS A 86 1.73 -1.44 -15.45
N ALA A 87 2.93 -1.13 -14.99
CA ALA A 87 3.99 -2.12 -14.79
C ALA A 87 3.59 -3.17 -13.72
N CYS A 88 3.00 -2.73 -12.61
CA CYS A 88 2.52 -3.61 -11.56
C CYS A 88 1.45 -4.59 -12.06
N LEU A 89 0.40 -4.11 -12.73
CA LEU A 89 -0.68 -4.99 -13.21
C LEU A 89 -0.21 -5.92 -14.34
N ARG A 90 0.72 -5.48 -15.19
CA ARG A 90 1.38 -6.35 -16.17
C ARG A 90 2.14 -7.48 -15.47
N THR A 91 2.97 -7.13 -14.50
CA THR A 91 3.80 -8.10 -13.78
C THR A 91 2.95 -9.06 -12.94
N ALA A 92 1.91 -8.54 -12.27
CA ALA A 92 0.95 -9.38 -11.55
C ALA A 92 0.26 -10.39 -12.48
N ARG A 93 -0.20 -9.96 -13.66
CA ARG A 93 -0.78 -10.87 -14.66
C ARG A 93 0.21 -11.92 -15.15
N ASN A 94 1.47 -11.53 -15.41
CA ASN A 94 2.50 -12.48 -15.85
C ASN A 94 2.77 -13.55 -14.79
N ASN A 95 2.88 -13.15 -13.52
CA ASN A 95 2.99 -14.08 -12.40
C ASN A 95 1.77 -15.01 -12.31
N GLY A 96 0.55 -14.46 -12.38
CA GLY A 96 -0.68 -15.26 -12.39
C GLY A 96 -0.76 -16.24 -13.56
N ARG A 97 -0.27 -15.84 -14.75
CA ARG A 97 -0.19 -16.73 -15.91
C ARG A 97 0.76 -17.90 -15.68
N ALA A 98 1.91 -17.67 -15.04
CA ALA A 98 2.91 -18.70 -14.73
C ALA A 98 2.37 -19.77 -13.77
N VAL A 99 1.40 -19.41 -12.93
CA VAL A 99 0.80 -20.32 -11.92
C VAL A 99 -0.70 -20.53 -12.15
N ARG A 100 -1.17 -20.39 -13.39
CA ARG A 100 -2.60 -20.43 -13.71
C ARG A 100 -3.31 -21.69 -13.21
N THR A 101 -2.64 -22.83 -13.19
CA THR A 101 -3.20 -24.11 -12.70
C THR A 101 -3.38 -24.15 -11.19
N ALA A 102 -2.72 -23.27 -10.44
CA ALA A 102 -2.86 -23.12 -9.00
C ALA A 102 -3.92 -22.07 -8.60
N LEU A 103 -4.45 -21.31 -9.57
CA LEU A 103 -5.47 -20.30 -9.34
C LEU A 103 -6.86 -20.81 -9.69
N THR A 104 -7.87 -20.28 -8.99
CA THR A 104 -9.25 -20.46 -9.44
C THR A 104 -9.51 -19.66 -10.72
N ARG A 105 -10.55 -20.04 -11.46
CA ARG A 105 -10.97 -19.34 -12.65
C ARG A 105 -11.22 -17.85 -12.35
N ASP A 106 -11.93 -17.56 -11.28
CA ASP A 106 -12.34 -16.21 -10.91
C ASP A 106 -11.13 -15.30 -10.61
N VAL A 107 -10.12 -15.82 -9.90
CA VAL A 107 -8.87 -15.06 -9.63
C VAL A 107 -8.15 -14.75 -10.92
N TRP A 108 -7.99 -15.73 -11.80
CA TRP A 108 -7.31 -15.54 -13.09
C TRP A 108 -8.07 -14.57 -14.00
N GLU A 109 -9.38 -14.75 -14.16
CA GLU A 109 -10.19 -13.90 -15.03
C GLU A 109 -10.19 -12.45 -14.55
N THR A 110 -10.25 -12.23 -13.23
CA THR A 110 -10.23 -10.88 -12.67
C THR A 110 -8.94 -10.13 -13.02
N ILE A 111 -7.76 -10.75 -12.83
CA ILE A 111 -6.48 -10.08 -13.11
C ILE A 111 -6.26 -9.92 -14.62
N ASN A 112 -6.63 -10.91 -15.42
CA ASN A 112 -6.49 -10.88 -16.86
C ASN A 112 -7.42 -9.83 -17.51
N ALA A 113 -8.67 -9.74 -17.06
CA ALA A 113 -9.61 -8.70 -17.51
C ALA A 113 -9.14 -7.30 -17.11
N THR A 114 -8.61 -7.13 -15.88
CA THR A 114 -8.06 -5.85 -15.41
C THR A 114 -6.93 -5.38 -16.32
N TRP A 115 -5.98 -6.27 -16.64
CA TRP A 115 -4.89 -5.95 -17.54
C TRP A 115 -5.38 -5.60 -18.96
N ASN A 116 -6.28 -6.40 -19.52
CA ASN A 116 -6.79 -6.17 -20.88
C ASN A 116 -7.51 -4.82 -21.00
N GLN A 117 -8.26 -4.41 -19.96
CA GLN A 117 -8.88 -3.10 -19.92
C GLN A 117 -7.85 -1.96 -19.79
N LEU A 118 -6.88 -2.10 -18.88
CA LEU A 118 -5.82 -1.11 -18.69
C LEU A 118 -4.97 -0.93 -19.94
N ALA A 119 -4.66 -2.01 -20.67
CA ALA A 119 -3.87 -1.97 -21.90
C ALA A 119 -4.52 -1.15 -23.02
N GLN A 120 -5.84 -0.93 -22.98
CA GLN A 120 -6.57 -0.10 -23.93
C GLN A 120 -6.61 1.39 -23.53
N VAL A 121 -6.23 1.71 -22.29
CA VAL A 121 -6.24 3.11 -21.81
C VAL A 121 -5.07 3.87 -22.43
N LYS A 122 -5.40 4.98 -23.09
CA LYS A 122 -4.40 5.92 -23.62
C LYS A 122 -4.03 6.91 -22.50
N PRO A 123 -2.76 7.07 -22.11
CA PRO A 123 -2.37 8.01 -21.05
C PRO A 123 -2.94 9.42 -21.24
N ALA A 124 -2.91 9.94 -22.45
CA ALA A 124 -3.46 11.26 -22.79
C ALA A 124 -4.97 11.41 -22.54
N SER A 125 -5.71 10.31 -22.35
CA SER A 125 -7.16 10.35 -22.02
C SER A 125 -7.41 10.59 -20.53
N ILE A 126 -6.40 10.49 -19.69
CA ILE A 126 -6.53 10.70 -18.23
C ILE A 126 -6.15 12.16 -17.93
N THR A 127 -7.13 13.04 -18.10
CA THR A 127 -7.03 14.44 -17.68
C THR A 127 -7.18 14.57 -16.15
N ALA A 128 -6.87 15.75 -15.61
CA ALA A 128 -7.05 16.03 -14.18
C ALA A 128 -8.51 15.77 -13.71
N GLU A 129 -9.50 16.06 -14.54
CA GLU A 129 -10.92 15.84 -14.23
C GLU A 129 -11.29 14.35 -14.22
N ARG A 130 -10.68 13.53 -15.07
CA ARG A 130 -10.94 12.09 -15.18
C ARG A 130 -10.07 11.25 -14.23
N LEU A 131 -9.05 11.86 -13.64
CA LEU A 131 -8.13 11.16 -12.75
C LEU A 131 -8.86 10.49 -11.56
N PRO A 132 -9.77 11.15 -10.81
CA PRO A 132 -10.46 10.51 -9.69
C PRO A 132 -11.25 9.26 -10.08
N GLU A 133 -11.95 9.30 -11.21
CA GLU A 133 -12.70 8.16 -11.75
C GLU A 133 -11.76 7.00 -12.10
N PHE A 134 -10.63 7.29 -12.72
CA PHE A 134 -9.65 6.27 -13.08
C PHE A 134 -8.98 5.64 -11.85
N LEU A 135 -8.63 6.43 -10.83
CA LEU A 135 -8.11 5.93 -9.58
C LEU A 135 -9.12 5.03 -8.85
N GLU A 136 -10.40 5.42 -8.86
CA GLU A 136 -11.48 4.58 -8.32
C GLU A 136 -11.63 3.27 -9.08
N TRP A 137 -11.56 3.31 -10.43
CA TRP A 137 -11.57 2.09 -11.25
C TRP A 137 -10.43 1.13 -10.85
N ILE A 138 -9.19 1.63 -10.67
CA ILE A 138 -8.06 0.80 -10.22
C ILE A 138 -8.40 0.14 -8.88
N ARG A 139 -8.92 0.89 -7.91
CA ARG A 139 -9.31 0.36 -6.59
C ARG A 139 -10.38 -0.72 -6.69
N GLN A 140 -11.40 -0.51 -7.51
CA GLN A 140 -12.47 -1.49 -7.73
C GLN A 140 -11.92 -2.79 -8.35
N ARG A 141 -11.00 -2.69 -9.31
CA ARG A 141 -10.39 -3.86 -9.95
C ARG A 141 -9.54 -4.67 -8.98
N THR A 142 -8.76 -3.99 -8.14
CA THR A 142 -7.94 -4.65 -7.11
C THR A 142 -8.79 -5.25 -5.98
N MET A 143 -9.89 -4.61 -5.60
CA MET A 143 -10.88 -5.17 -4.67
C MET A 143 -11.54 -6.43 -5.24
N ALA A 144 -11.91 -6.44 -6.53
CA ALA A 144 -12.48 -7.61 -7.19
C ALA A 144 -11.49 -8.80 -7.18
N PHE A 145 -10.20 -8.55 -7.44
CA PHE A 145 -9.17 -9.58 -7.33
C PHE A 145 -9.10 -10.16 -5.91
N ARG A 146 -9.05 -9.33 -4.88
CA ARG A 146 -9.04 -9.80 -3.48
C ARG A 146 -10.32 -10.53 -3.11
N GLY A 147 -11.47 -10.05 -3.57
CA GLY A 147 -12.76 -10.72 -3.38
C GLY A 147 -12.77 -12.13 -3.97
N ALA A 148 -12.28 -12.28 -5.20
CA ALA A 148 -12.13 -13.58 -5.87
C ALA A 148 -11.18 -14.50 -5.09
N LEU A 149 -10.00 -13.99 -4.67
CA LEU A 149 -9.01 -14.75 -3.92
C LEU A 149 -9.57 -15.22 -2.57
N LEU A 150 -10.24 -14.34 -1.82
CA LEU A 150 -10.83 -14.68 -0.52
C LEU A 150 -12.04 -15.62 -0.63
N GLY A 151 -12.85 -15.45 -1.69
CA GLY A 151 -14.11 -16.16 -1.86
C GLY A 151 -13.98 -17.54 -2.53
N THR A 152 -12.91 -17.79 -3.30
CA THR A 152 -12.84 -18.96 -4.15
C THR A 152 -11.59 -19.85 -3.94
N MET A 153 -10.53 -19.33 -3.33
CA MET A 153 -9.31 -20.12 -3.11
C MET A 153 -9.41 -21.02 -1.88
N LEU A 154 -9.02 -22.28 -2.03
CA LEU A 154 -8.84 -23.19 -0.90
C LEU A 154 -7.74 -22.65 0.04
N ARG A 155 -7.94 -22.82 1.36
CA ARG A 155 -6.98 -22.40 2.41
C ARG A 155 -5.79 -23.36 2.51
N ASN A 156 -4.98 -23.38 1.46
CA ASN A 156 -3.75 -24.16 1.33
C ASN A 156 -2.54 -23.23 1.14
N ASP A 157 -1.38 -23.78 0.80
CA ASP A 157 -0.15 -23.02 0.57
C ASP A 157 -0.30 -21.97 -0.54
N THR A 158 -1.05 -22.23 -1.60
CA THR A 158 -1.34 -21.25 -2.68
C THR A 158 -2.02 -19.99 -2.13
N TYR A 159 -3.01 -20.18 -1.27
CA TYR A 159 -3.71 -19.08 -0.60
C TYR A 159 -2.77 -18.33 0.33
N TYR A 160 -2.01 -19.03 1.18
CA TYR A 160 -1.15 -18.38 2.16
C TYR A 160 -0.03 -17.56 1.53
N PHE A 161 0.64 -18.04 0.47
CA PHE A 161 1.62 -17.22 -0.26
C PHE A 161 0.99 -15.99 -0.90
N SER A 162 -0.22 -16.11 -1.44
CA SER A 162 -0.95 -14.95 -1.97
C SER A 162 -1.29 -13.93 -0.87
N GLN A 163 -1.71 -14.39 0.32
CA GLN A 163 -1.99 -13.50 1.46
C GLN A 163 -0.73 -12.82 2.00
N LEU A 164 0.40 -13.54 2.09
CA LEU A 164 1.68 -12.95 2.46
C LEU A 164 2.04 -11.77 1.56
N GLY A 165 1.96 -11.96 0.24
CA GLY A 165 2.23 -10.87 -0.71
C GLY A 165 1.30 -9.67 -0.51
N ASN A 166 0.01 -9.92 -0.31
CA ASN A 166 -0.99 -8.87 -0.10
C ASN A 166 -0.72 -8.06 1.17
N PHE A 167 -0.50 -8.72 2.32
CA PHE A 167 -0.40 -8.01 3.60
C PHE A 167 0.97 -7.39 3.86
N ILE A 168 2.06 -7.98 3.37
CA ILE A 168 3.39 -7.34 3.38
C ILE A 168 3.36 -6.02 2.61
N GLU A 169 2.74 -6.00 1.43
CA GLU A 169 2.65 -4.78 0.64
C GLU A 169 1.68 -3.75 1.24
N ARG A 170 0.58 -4.22 1.84
CA ARG A 170 -0.39 -3.34 2.51
C ARG A 170 0.20 -2.64 3.72
N ALA A 171 0.97 -3.36 4.53
CA ALA A 171 1.68 -2.81 5.69
C ALA A 171 2.64 -1.71 5.24
N ASP A 172 3.50 -2.00 4.27
CA ASP A 172 4.44 -1.03 3.69
C ASP A 172 3.71 0.23 3.20
N ASN A 173 2.61 0.06 2.46
CA ASN A 173 1.85 1.18 1.94
C ASN A 173 1.20 2.04 3.04
N THR A 174 0.61 1.42 4.06
CA THR A 174 0.00 2.19 5.15
C THR A 174 1.04 3.02 5.88
N ALA A 175 2.22 2.47 6.12
CA ALA A 175 3.35 3.22 6.69
C ALA A 175 3.73 4.41 5.79
N ARG A 176 3.87 4.19 4.47
CA ARG A 176 4.19 5.27 3.51
C ARG A 176 3.12 6.34 3.42
N ILE A 177 1.84 5.98 3.43
CA ILE A 177 0.72 6.95 3.41
C ILE A 177 0.71 7.81 4.69
N LEU A 178 1.00 7.22 5.85
CA LEU A 178 1.14 7.99 7.08
C LEU A 178 2.36 8.91 7.01
N ASP A 179 3.46 8.42 6.46
CA ASP A 179 4.73 9.14 6.36
C ASP A 179 4.67 10.32 5.37
N VAL A 180 3.72 10.32 4.42
CA VAL A 180 3.44 11.50 3.56
C VAL A 180 3.33 12.76 4.39
N LYS A 181 2.70 12.68 5.56
CA LYS A 181 2.48 13.84 6.44
C LYS A 181 3.78 14.48 6.93
N TYR A 182 4.85 13.72 7.07
CA TYR A 182 6.17 14.24 7.41
C TYR A 182 6.75 15.14 6.31
N PHE A 183 6.49 14.79 5.05
CA PHE A 183 6.98 15.53 3.89
C PHE A 183 6.08 16.70 3.46
N ILE A 184 4.82 16.73 3.93
CA ILE A 184 3.90 17.83 3.66
C ILE A 184 4.10 18.88 4.74
N LEU A 185 4.86 19.92 4.41
CA LEU A 185 5.10 21.02 5.31
C LEU A 185 3.82 21.84 5.52
N LEU A 186 3.55 22.17 6.77
CA LEU A 186 2.60 23.24 7.10
C LEU A 186 3.28 24.59 6.85
N PRO A 187 2.55 25.62 6.37
CA PRO A 187 3.12 26.92 6.06
C PRO A 187 3.87 27.56 7.24
N ARG A 188 3.42 27.25 8.46
CA ARG A 188 4.03 27.77 9.70
C ARG A 188 4.04 26.69 10.78
N PRO A 189 5.05 26.68 11.68
CA PRO A 189 5.07 25.75 12.82
C PRO A 189 3.83 25.84 13.72
N GLY A 190 3.22 27.02 13.81
CA GLY A 190 1.98 27.26 14.58
C GLY A 190 0.72 26.71 13.93
N ASP A 191 0.79 26.21 12.70
CA ASP A 191 -0.36 25.66 11.98
C ASP A 191 -0.63 24.18 12.34
N VAL A 192 0.18 23.59 13.20
CA VAL A 192 -0.09 22.24 13.77
C VAL A 192 -1.41 22.29 14.56
N GLY A 193 -2.36 21.45 14.17
CA GLY A 193 -3.71 21.43 14.72
C GLY A 193 -4.66 22.46 14.10
N SER A 194 -4.20 23.25 13.11
CA SER A 194 -5.06 24.15 12.33
C SER A 194 -6.10 23.40 11.49
N GLU A 195 -7.03 24.11 10.89
CA GLU A 195 -7.99 23.54 9.97
C GLU A 195 -7.32 22.89 8.75
N LEU A 196 -6.24 23.50 8.23
CA LEU A 196 -5.43 22.95 7.14
C LEU A 196 -4.82 21.60 7.53
N ASP A 197 -4.20 21.52 8.71
CA ASP A 197 -3.64 20.28 9.25
C ASP A 197 -4.71 19.19 9.40
N MET A 198 -5.85 19.55 9.97
CA MET A 198 -6.99 18.61 10.10
C MET A 198 -7.50 18.12 8.74
N GLN A 199 -7.56 19.01 7.73
CA GLN A 199 -7.98 18.63 6.38
C GLN A 199 -6.97 17.68 5.72
N GLN A 200 -5.67 17.90 5.88
CA GLN A 200 -4.63 17.00 5.38
C GLN A 200 -4.77 15.59 6.01
N TRP A 201 -4.97 15.50 7.32
CA TRP A 201 -5.22 14.23 8.01
C TRP A 201 -6.51 13.55 7.51
N ALA A 202 -7.56 14.32 7.23
CA ALA A 202 -8.78 13.80 6.64
C ALA A 202 -8.55 13.19 5.25
N GLN A 203 -7.65 13.78 4.42
CA GLN A 203 -7.30 13.19 3.11
C GLN A 203 -6.54 11.87 3.26
N ILE A 204 -5.62 11.77 4.21
CA ILE A 204 -4.93 10.51 4.55
C ILE A 204 -5.97 9.44 4.89
N LEU A 205 -6.91 9.70 5.79
CA LEU A 205 -7.96 8.74 6.12
C LEU A 205 -8.86 8.38 4.93
N ARG A 206 -9.16 9.32 4.04
CA ARG A 206 -9.94 9.05 2.83
C ARG A 206 -9.21 8.14 1.86
N SER A 207 -7.92 8.35 1.64
CA SER A 207 -7.11 7.55 0.73
C SER A 207 -7.07 6.07 1.12
N VAL A 208 -7.04 5.78 2.42
CA VAL A 208 -7.08 4.39 2.94
C VAL A 208 -8.51 3.90 3.21
N SER A 209 -9.53 4.63 2.76
CA SER A 209 -10.96 4.31 2.98
C SER A 209 -11.36 4.23 4.46
N ALA A 210 -10.62 4.90 5.35
CA ALA A 210 -10.76 4.84 6.80
C ALA A 210 -11.63 5.96 7.39
N HIS A 211 -11.95 7.01 6.60
CA HIS A 211 -12.57 8.24 7.09
C HIS A 211 -13.89 8.02 7.86
N ARG A 212 -14.80 7.18 7.33
CA ARG A 212 -16.07 6.89 8.01
C ARG A 212 -15.87 6.03 9.26
N ALA A 213 -14.98 5.03 9.17
CA ALA A 213 -14.66 4.13 10.26
C ALA A 213 -14.01 4.90 11.44
N TYR A 214 -13.09 5.83 11.15
CA TYR A 214 -12.48 6.70 12.14
C TYR A 214 -13.53 7.50 12.92
N ARG A 215 -14.44 8.19 12.21
CA ARG A 215 -15.51 8.98 12.84
C ARG A 215 -16.47 8.12 13.69
N TRP A 216 -16.75 6.91 13.23
CA TRP A 216 -17.57 5.97 14.00
C TRP A 216 -16.85 5.49 15.26
N PHE A 217 -15.54 5.19 15.14
CA PHE A 217 -14.75 4.61 16.23
C PHE A 217 -14.52 5.62 17.36
N TYR A 218 -14.04 6.82 17.02
CA TYR A 218 -13.70 7.83 18.02
C TYR A 218 -14.86 8.75 18.40
N ARG A 219 -15.96 8.73 17.66
CA ARG A 219 -17.13 9.61 17.87
C ARG A 219 -16.75 11.10 17.95
N ASP A 220 -15.63 11.46 17.37
CA ASP A 220 -15.09 12.83 17.29
C ASP A 220 -15.15 13.33 15.84
N SER A 221 -15.50 14.59 15.66
CA SER A 221 -15.48 15.24 14.35
C SER A 221 -14.09 15.77 13.98
N ARG A 222 -13.16 15.83 14.93
CA ARG A 222 -11.81 16.38 14.74
C ARG A 222 -10.82 15.27 14.34
N TYR A 223 -9.99 15.59 13.35
CA TYR A 223 -8.91 14.69 12.93
C TYR A 223 -7.64 15.08 13.69
N ARG A 224 -7.39 14.41 14.79
CA ARG A 224 -6.20 14.62 15.62
C ARG A 224 -5.07 13.73 15.13
N PRO A 225 -3.85 14.26 14.89
CA PRO A 225 -2.69 13.48 14.42
C PRO A 225 -2.49 12.19 15.22
N TRP A 226 -2.56 12.30 16.55
CA TRP A 226 -2.44 11.19 17.48
C TRP A 226 -3.48 10.07 17.21
N LEU A 227 -4.76 10.42 17.13
CA LEU A 227 -5.84 9.45 16.93
C LEU A 227 -5.84 8.85 15.52
N VAL A 228 -5.45 9.62 14.51
CA VAL A 228 -5.32 9.11 13.14
C VAL A 228 -4.17 8.11 13.05
N SER A 229 -3.02 8.42 13.67
CA SER A 229 -1.88 7.51 13.73
C SER A 229 -2.24 6.25 14.52
N GLU A 230 -2.86 6.39 15.69
CA GLU A 230 -3.34 5.24 16.48
C GLU A 230 -4.25 4.33 15.64
N PHE A 231 -5.20 4.92 14.90
CA PHE A 231 -6.16 4.18 14.09
C PHE A 231 -5.51 3.36 12.98
N LEU A 232 -4.48 3.93 12.35
CA LEU A 232 -3.79 3.30 11.23
C LEU A 232 -2.57 2.45 11.64
N ILE A 233 -2.11 2.56 12.89
CA ILE A 233 -1.00 1.74 13.39
C ILE A 233 -1.51 0.60 14.27
N LEU A 234 -2.31 0.89 15.30
CA LEU A 234 -2.57 -0.01 16.42
C LEU A 234 -3.98 -0.61 16.48
N LYS A 235 -4.96 -0.14 15.71
CA LYS A 235 -6.34 -0.69 15.80
C LYS A 235 -6.48 -1.97 14.98
N GLU A 236 -6.73 -3.07 15.69
CA GLU A 236 -6.90 -4.41 15.07
C GLU A 236 -8.17 -4.48 14.19
N GLU A 237 -9.17 -3.65 14.46
CA GLU A 237 -10.42 -3.61 13.69
C GLU A 237 -10.28 -2.88 12.35
N MET A 238 -9.20 -2.11 12.16
CA MET A 238 -8.98 -1.37 10.91
C MET A 238 -8.24 -2.24 9.87
N PRO A 239 -8.87 -2.66 8.75
CA PRO A 239 -8.28 -3.61 7.80
C PRO A 239 -7.00 -3.12 7.09
N ARG A 240 -6.65 -1.86 7.28
CA ARG A 240 -5.42 -1.25 6.74
C ARG A 240 -4.47 -0.76 7.82
N SER A 241 -4.69 -1.09 9.08
CA SER A 241 -3.70 -0.79 10.12
C SER A 241 -2.45 -1.67 9.98
N LEU A 242 -1.34 -1.20 10.56
CA LEU A 242 -0.11 -1.97 10.58
C LEU A 242 -0.28 -3.26 11.38
N VAL A 243 -0.91 -3.17 12.56
CA VAL A 243 -1.15 -4.34 13.41
C VAL A 243 -2.06 -5.37 12.72
N PHE A 244 -3.13 -4.95 12.03
CA PHE A 244 -3.98 -5.85 11.25
C PHE A 244 -3.19 -6.57 10.16
N SER A 245 -2.35 -5.84 9.43
CA SER A 245 -1.52 -6.43 8.37
C SER A 245 -0.49 -7.41 8.93
N ALA A 246 0.17 -7.06 10.04
CA ALA A 246 1.13 -7.94 10.72
C ALA A 246 0.46 -9.21 11.27
N TYR A 247 -0.75 -9.10 11.82
CA TYR A 247 -1.56 -10.25 12.23
C TYR A 247 -1.79 -11.23 11.07
N TRP A 248 -2.21 -10.74 9.91
CA TRP A 248 -2.49 -11.61 8.76
C TRP A 248 -1.24 -12.19 8.12
N VAL A 249 -0.09 -11.48 8.17
CA VAL A 249 1.21 -12.04 7.77
C VAL A 249 1.58 -13.20 8.70
N ASN A 250 1.46 -13.00 10.02
CA ASN A 250 1.74 -14.04 11.00
C ASN A 250 0.82 -15.26 10.81
N MET A 251 -0.49 -15.04 10.65
CA MET A 251 -1.47 -16.11 10.42
C MET A 251 -1.20 -16.89 9.12
N ALA A 252 -0.76 -16.23 8.06
CA ALA A 252 -0.43 -16.91 6.81
C ALA A 252 0.84 -17.77 6.95
N LEU A 253 1.85 -17.29 7.68
CA LEU A 253 3.05 -18.08 7.99
C LEU A 253 2.73 -19.25 8.90
N GLU A 254 1.94 -19.07 9.96
CA GLU A 254 1.48 -20.21 10.80
C GLU A 254 0.70 -21.25 9.98
N GLY A 255 -0.14 -20.80 9.03
CA GLY A 255 -0.80 -21.72 8.09
C GLY A 255 0.18 -22.55 7.26
N LEU A 256 1.27 -21.93 6.77
CA LEU A 256 2.34 -22.62 6.06
C LEU A 256 3.13 -23.56 6.98
N ALA A 257 3.42 -23.14 8.24
CA ALA A 257 4.10 -23.98 9.21
C ALA A 257 3.28 -25.25 9.52
N ASN A 258 1.96 -25.11 9.68
CA ASN A 258 1.07 -26.25 9.91
C ASN A 258 1.01 -27.21 8.70
N LEU A 259 1.03 -26.67 7.48
CA LEU A 259 1.02 -27.49 6.25
C LEU A 259 2.35 -28.22 6.01
N TYR A 260 3.47 -27.58 6.33
CA TYR A 260 4.80 -28.12 6.07
C TYR A 260 5.45 -28.80 7.29
N GLY A 261 4.81 -28.72 8.46
CA GLY A 261 5.30 -29.31 9.72
C GLY A 261 6.59 -28.65 10.25
N LYS A 262 6.92 -27.43 9.82
CA LYS A 262 8.18 -26.78 10.18
C LYS A 262 8.05 -25.27 10.27
N LYS A 263 8.68 -24.69 11.31
CA LYS A 263 8.90 -23.24 11.47
C LYS A 263 10.31 -22.87 11.05
N TYR A 264 10.47 -21.62 10.63
CA TYR A 264 11.72 -21.02 10.17
C TYR A 264 11.85 -19.59 10.75
N GLU A 265 12.96 -18.94 10.57
CA GLU A 265 13.23 -17.56 11.01
C GLU A 265 12.12 -16.57 10.64
N CYS A 266 11.55 -16.68 9.42
CA CYS A 266 10.47 -15.78 9.00
C CYS A 266 9.22 -15.86 9.89
N HIS A 267 8.94 -16.99 10.54
CA HIS A 267 7.82 -17.12 11.48
C HIS A 267 8.09 -16.37 12.78
N GLU A 268 9.32 -16.45 13.29
CA GLU A 268 9.75 -15.73 14.50
C GLU A 268 9.70 -14.21 14.27
N LEU A 269 10.26 -13.74 13.15
CA LEU A 269 10.24 -12.33 12.78
C LEU A 269 8.81 -11.79 12.61
N ALA A 270 7.90 -12.55 12.01
CA ALA A 270 6.51 -12.13 11.86
C ALA A 270 5.77 -12.08 13.20
N GLN A 271 5.99 -13.08 14.06
CA GLN A 271 5.42 -13.10 15.40
C GLN A 271 5.95 -11.95 16.25
N GLU A 272 7.25 -11.66 16.19
CA GLU A 272 7.87 -10.52 16.86
C GLU A 272 7.28 -9.19 16.38
N THR A 273 7.19 -8.99 15.06
CA THR A 273 6.59 -7.78 14.48
C THR A 273 5.14 -7.57 14.95
N TYR A 274 4.33 -8.62 14.93
CA TYR A 274 2.95 -8.54 15.40
C TYR A 274 2.87 -8.25 16.90
N SER A 275 3.68 -8.94 17.72
CA SER A 275 3.70 -8.76 19.18
C SER A 275 4.15 -7.36 19.58
N ASN A 276 5.17 -6.83 18.91
CA ASN A 276 5.68 -5.47 19.14
C ASN A 276 4.60 -4.42 18.82
N LEU A 277 3.90 -4.54 17.71
CA LEU A 277 2.81 -3.63 17.36
C LEU A 277 1.64 -3.74 18.34
N LYS A 278 1.30 -4.95 18.79
CA LYS A 278 0.20 -5.19 19.71
C LYS A 278 0.46 -4.63 21.11
N SER A 279 1.71 -4.63 21.55
CA SER A 279 2.14 -4.09 22.85
C SER A 279 2.56 -2.61 22.80
N ALA A 280 2.71 -2.03 21.62
CA ALA A 280 3.12 -0.65 21.45
C ALA A 280 2.05 0.34 21.95
N SER A 281 2.52 1.46 22.51
CA SER A 281 1.67 2.60 22.85
C SER A 281 1.96 3.79 21.93
N MET A 282 0.93 4.58 21.63
CA MET A 282 1.12 5.81 20.83
C MET A 282 2.04 6.81 21.51
N GLU A 283 2.06 6.81 22.85
CA GLU A 283 2.96 7.67 23.62
C GLU A 283 4.43 7.36 23.29
N GLN A 284 4.80 6.09 23.33
CA GLN A 284 6.16 5.65 22.98
C GLN A 284 6.50 5.98 21.52
N ILE A 285 5.57 5.74 20.58
CA ILE A 285 5.77 6.06 19.15
C ILE A 285 6.01 7.55 18.94
N PHE A 286 5.22 8.42 19.58
CA PHE A 286 5.42 9.87 19.43
C PHE A 286 6.66 10.37 20.15
N GLN A 287 7.07 9.76 21.25
CA GLN A 287 8.34 10.09 21.94
C GLN A 287 9.57 9.71 21.11
N SER A 288 9.53 8.58 20.41
CA SER A 288 10.62 8.16 19.50
C SER A 288 10.59 8.85 18.14
N GLY A 289 9.49 9.53 17.79
CA GLY A 289 9.25 10.13 16.48
C GLY A 289 8.41 9.20 15.60
N LEU A 290 7.28 9.73 15.09
CA LEU A 290 6.41 8.96 14.21
C LEU A 290 7.09 8.59 12.88
N HIS A 291 7.86 9.50 12.30
CA HIS A 291 8.61 9.27 11.06
C HIS A 291 9.63 8.14 11.25
N GLU A 292 10.44 8.22 12.29
CA GLU A 292 11.47 7.25 12.63
C GLU A 292 10.85 5.86 12.84
N PHE A 293 9.76 5.78 13.61
CA PHE A 293 9.02 4.54 13.82
C PHE A 293 8.52 3.94 12.48
N LEU A 294 7.97 4.75 11.58
CA LEU A 294 7.48 4.28 10.28
C LEU A 294 8.64 3.80 9.38
N GLN A 295 9.79 4.47 9.40
CA GLN A 295 10.98 4.06 8.65
C GLN A 295 11.52 2.72 9.16
N ASP A 296 11.64 2.55 10.48
CA ASP A 296 12.08 1.31 11.12
C ASP A 296 11.11 0.16 10.84
N PHE A 297 9.80 0.44 10.88
CA PHE A 297 8.79 -0.55 10.51
C PHE A 297 8.91 -0.98 9.04
N MET A 298 9.07 -0.06 8.12
CA MET A 298 9.26 -0.38 6.68
C MET A 298 10.54 -1.18 6.45
N ALA A 299 11.64 -0.86 7.12
CA ALA A 299 12.88 -1.60 7.05
C ALA A 299 12.71 -3.06 7.56
N SER A 300 12.02 -3.23 8.68
CA SER A 300 11.71 -4.54 9.28
C SER A 300 10.79 -5.37 8.39
N ASN A 301 9.74 -4.76 7.82
CA ASN A 301 8.83 -5.40 6.89
C ASN A 301 9.54 -5.86 5.61
N ASN A 302 10.48 -5.07 5.10
CA ASN A 302 11.32 -5.42 3.96
C ASN A 302 12.31 -6.55 4.30
N LYS A 303 12.87 -6.57 5.51
CA LYS A 303 13.70 -7.68 6.02
C LYS A 303 12.89 -8.97 6.04
N LEU A 304 11.69 -8.94 6.64
CA LEU A 304 10.79 -10.10 6.69
C LEU A 304 10.47 -10.62 5.29
N SER A 305 10.16 -9.73 4.34
CA SER A 305 9.92 -10.11 2.94
C SER A 305 11.11 -10.85 2.30
N ARG A 306 12.34 -10.40 2.55
CA ARG A 306 13.56 -11.06 2.05
C ARG A 306 13.76 -12.44 2.70
N VAL A 307 13.55 -12.55 4.01
CA VAL A 307 13.68 -13.82 4.74
C VAL A 307 12.61 -14.83 4.29
N ILE A 308 11.38 -14.37 3.99
CA ILE A 308 10.35 -15.23 3.36
C ILE A 308 10.86 -15.76 2.01
N GLY A 309 11.40 -14.88 1.16
CA GLY A 309 11.93 -15.27 -0.14
C GLY A 309 13.04 -16.31 -0.05
N SER A 310 14.03 -16.11 0.81
CA SER A 310 15.13 -17.06 1.01
C SER A 310 14.65 -18.37 1.63
N THR A 311 13.74 -18.32 2.62
CA THR A 311 13.17 -19.50 3.28
C THR A 311 12.46 -20.44 2.31
N TYR A 312 11.67 -19.89 1.41
CA TYR A 312 10.85 -20.66 0.46
C TYR A 312 11.47 -20.75 -0.94
N ASN A 313 12.76 -20.44 -1.06
CA ASN A 313 13.56 -20.55 -2.30
C ASN A 313 12.92 -19.80 -3.48
N PHE A 314 12.55 -18.54 -3.27
CA PHE A 314 12.16 -17.67 -4.37
C PHE A 314 13.38 -17.46 -5.29
N PRO A 315 13.21 -17.56 -6.63
CA PRO A 315 14.33 -17.39 -7.56
C PRO A 315 14.84 -15.94 -7.58
#